data_20ae22128ea9138054542a9c8ec297a0
#
_entry.id   20ae22128ea9138054542a9c8ec297a0
#
_cell.length_a   1.000
_cell.length_b   1.000
_cell.length_c   1.000
_cell.angle_alpha   90.00
_cell.angle_beta   90.00
_cell.angle_gamma   90.00
#
_symmetry.space_group_name_H-M   'P 1'
#
loop_
_entity.id
_entity.type
_entity.pdbx_description
1 polymer ?
#
loop_
_entity_poly.entity_id
_entity_poly.type
_entity_poly.pdbx_seq_one_letter_code
_entity_poly.pdbx_strand_id
1 'polypeptide(L)'
;LVLIICTVWGNSALMVSTVNISSDRIPSAFSNFRIAQVSDLHNAEFGESNTELIELLSEHEPDIIVITGDLIDAGHTDIEIAFDFIKQAVQIAPVYFVTGNHEANFSHYDQFKTGLEASGVTVLEDEAIQLVHNNEMITLIGLSDSDFTIKGDMFNEAPAMVNTKLNSLIDDENSYTILLSHRPELFETYVCCGVDLVLCGHAHGGQFRLPFIGGLVAPNQGLFPKYDSGLYTDGKTNMV
;
A
#
# COMPACT_ATOMS: atom_id res chain seq x y z
N LEU A 1 -31.02 8.54 10.82
CA LEU A 1 -30.38 7.83 11.92
C LEU A 1 -29.57 6.63 11.39
N VAL A 2 -30.17 5.68 10.61
CA VAL A 2 -29.50 4.50 10.07
C VAL A 2 -28.28 4.87 9.23
N LEU A 3 -28.40 5.84 8.32
CA LEU A 3 -27.27 6.32 7.52
C LEU A 3 -26.12 6.85 8.38
N ILE A 4 -26.41 7.62 9.41
CA ILE A 4 -25.40 8.15 10.33
C ILE A 4 -24.69 7.00 11.06
N ILE A 5 -25.44 6.01 11.55
CA ILE A 5 -24.87 4.84 12.24
C ILE A 5 -23.98 4.05 11.27
N CYS A 6 -24.44 3.80 10.03
CA CYS A 6 -23.63 3.11 9.01
C CYS A 6 -22.36 3.88 8.65
N THR A 7 -22.45 5.22 8.55
CA THR A 7 -21.29 6.06 8.26
C THR A 7 -20.28 6.03 9.41
N VAL A 8 -20.74 6.19 10.66
CA VAL A 8 -19.85 6.15 11.83
C VAL A 8 -19.21 4.77 11.96
N TRP A 9 -20.00 3.70 11.86
CA TRP A 9 -19.49 2.34 11.96
C TRP A 9 -18.53 2.00 10.82
N GLY A 10 -18.85 2.40 9.58
CA GLY A 10 -18.03 2.15 8.41
C GLY A 10 -16.67 2.88 8.42
N ASN A 11 -16.56 3.99 9.19
CA ASN A 11 -15.32 4.74 9.32
C ASN A 11 -14.51 4.38 10.58
N SER A 12 -15.08 3.59 11.50
CA SER A 12 -14.42 3.26 12.77
C SER A 12 -14.23 1.76 13.00
N ALA A 13 -14.88 0.90 12.21
CA ALA A 13 -14.76 -0.54 12.39
C ALA A 13 -13.59 -1.11 11.56
N LEU A 14 -12.66 -1.77 12.25
CA LEU A 14 -11.62 -2.56 11.57
C LEU A 14 -12.24 -3.83 10.98
N MET A 15 -11.86 -4.14 9.75
CA MET A 15 -12.22 -5.37 9.06
C MET A 15 -11.01 -5.95 8.33
N VAL A 16 -10.83 -7.26 8.43
CA VAL A 16 -9.79 -7.96 7.65
C VAL A 16 -10.41 -8.50 6.38
N SER A 17 -9.78 -8.16 5.27
CA SER A 17 -10.06 -8.77 3.96
C SER A 17 -8.91 -9.70 3.59
N THR A 18 -9.22 -10.96 3.30
CA THR A 18 -8.21 -11.94 2.90
C THR A 18 -8.28 -12.18 1.40
N VAL A 19 -7.15 -12.00 0.73
CA VAL A 19 -6.98 -12.28 -0.70
C VAL A 19 -5.93 -13.37 -0.85
N ASN A 20 -6.26 -14.43 -1.61
CA ASN A 20 -5.33 -15.50 -1.91
C ASN A 20 -4.78 -15.31 -3.32
N ILE A 21 -3.47 -15.19 -3.44
CA ILE A 21 -2.76 -15.09 -4.72
C ILE A 21 -2.09 -16.43 -5.00
N SER A 22 -2.31 -16.94 -6.20
CA SER A 22 -1.70 -18.19 -6.67
C SER A 22 -1.07 -17.97 -8.03
N SER A 23 0.18 -18.41 -8.19
CA SER A 23 0.91 -18.34 -9.45
C SER A 23 2.00 -19.42 -9.45
N ASP A 24 2.21 -20.05 -10.61
CA ASP A 24 3.32 -21.01 -10.79
C ASP A 24 4.70 -20.33 -10.72
N ARG A 25 4.73 -18.99 -10.72
CA ARG A 25 5.95 -18.19 -10.59
C ARG A 25 6.35 -17.94 -9.14
N ILE A 26 5.47 -18.18 -8.18
CA ILE A 26 5.77 -18.03 -6.75
C ILE A 26 6.68 -19.20 -6.35
N PRO A 27 7.88 -18.92 -5.81
CA PRO A 27 8.77 -19.96 -5.32
C PRO A 27 8.13 -20.77 -4.19
N SER A 28 8.42 -22.05 -4.12
CA SER A 28 7.76 -22.98 -3.19
C SER A 28 7.93 -22.60 -1.72
N ALA A 29 9.04 -21.97 -1.37
CA ALA A 29 9.30 -21.47 -0.03
C ALA A 29 8.30 -20.40 0.41
N PHE A 30 7.72 -19.66 -0.52
CA PHE A 30 6.70 -18.63 -0.24
C PHE A 30 5.27 -19.19 -0.20
N SER A 31 5.10 -20.52 -0.19
CA SER A 31 3.79 -21.12 0.01
C SER A 31 3.22 -20.76 1.38
N ASN A 32 2.01 -20.18 1.40
CA ASN A 32 1.36 -19.62 2.60
C ASN A 32 2.08 -18.42 3.23
N PHE A 33 2.98 -17.77 2.51
CA PHE A 33 3.58 -16.51 2.95
C PHE A 33 2.51 -15.43 3.10
N ARG A 34 2.46 -14.79 4.26
CA ARG A 34 1.41 -13.85 4.64
C ARG A 34 1.93 -12.42 4.60
N ILE A 35 1.30 -11.58 3.81
CA ILE A 35 1.55 -10.16 3.75
C ILE A 35 0.37 -9.43 4.39
N ALA A 36 0.60 -8.71 5.47
CA ALA A 36 -0.41 -7.79 5.99
C ALA A 36 -0.21 -6.42 5.32
N GLN A 37 -1.25 -5.93 4.67
CA GLN A 37 -1.24 -4.59 4.07
C GLN A 37 -2.02 -3.62 4.95
N VAL A 38 -1.39 -2.50 5.27
CA VAL A 38 -2.00 -1.32 5.89
C VAL A 38 -1.84 -0.16 4.90
N SER A 39 -2.89 0.61 4.68
CA SER A 39 -2.84 1.76 3.79
C SER A 39 -3.78 2.86 4.27
N ASP A 40 -3.47 4.10 3.90
CA ASP A 40 -4.38 5.23 4.07
C ASP A 40 -4.86 5.41 5.54
N LEU A 41 -3.93 5.27 6.50
CA LEU A 41 -4.24 5.40 7.91
C LEU A 41 -4.58 6.85 8.29
N HIS A 42 -3.94 7.85 7.63
CA HIS A 42 -4.24 9.29 7.79
C HIS A 42 -4.33 9.74 9.25
N ASN A 43 -3.40 9.32 10.07
CA ASN A 43 -3.41 9.55 11.54
C ASN A 43 -4.66 8.98 12.24
N ALA A 44 -5.40 8.05 11.64
CA ALA A 44 -6.48 7.37 12.35
C ALA A 44 -5.92 6.54 13.49
N GLU A 45 -6.68 6.46 14.57
CA GLU A 45 -6.31 5.72 15.76
C GLU A 45 -7.43 4.72 16.09
N PHE A 46 -7.07 3.44 16.13
CA PHE A 46 -7.98 2.34 16.42
C PHE A 46 -7.66 1.75 17.80
N GLY A 47 -8.44 2.16 18.80
CA GLY A 47 -8.09 2.00 20.21
C GLY A 47 -7.00 2.98 20.64
N GLU A 48 -6.62 3.00 21.92
CA GLU A 48 -5.54 3.83 22.42
C GLU A 48 -4.20 3.40 21.82
N SER A 49 -3.47 4.31 21.18
CA SER A 49 -2.19 4.03 20.48
C SER A 49 -2.29 2.89 19.44
N ASN A 50 -3.40 2.80 18.74
CA ASN A 50 -3.67 1.78 17.72
C ASN A 50 -3.67 0.33 18.23
N THR A 51 -3.95 0.09 19.51
CA THR A 51 -3.93 -1.26 20.10
C THR A 51 -4.84 -2.25 19.38
N GLU A 52 -6.05 -1.84 18.94
CA GLU A 52 -6.98 -2.73 18.21
C GLU A 52 -6.42 -3.15 16.85
N LEU A 53 -5.76 -2.24 16.11
CA LEU A 53 -5.12 -2.55 14.84
C LEU A 53 -3.91 -3.47 15.04
N ILE A 54 -3.10 -3.22 16.07
CA ILE A 54 -1.92 -4.03 16.41
C ILE A 54 -2.31 -5.45 16.85
N GLU A 55 -3.34 -5.58 17.68
CA GLU A 55 -3.89 -6.89 18.07
C GLU A 55 -4.33 -7.68 16.84
N LEU A 56 -5.07 -7.03 15.93
CA LEU A 56 -5.55 -7.64 14.70
C LEU A 56 -4.39 -8.10 13.79
N LEU A 57 -3.36 -7.27 13.62
CA LEU A 57 -2.15 -7.65 12.88
C LEU A 57 -1.46 -8.86 13.51
N SER A 58 -1.28 -8.84 14.83
CA SER A 58 -0.62 -9.92 15.58
C SER A 58 -1.37 -11.25 15.48
N GLU A 59 -2.71 -11.23 15.56
CA GLU A 59 -3.56 -12.42 15.44
C GLU A 59 -3.42 -13.12 14.08
N HIS A 60 -3.07 -12.38 13.03
CA HIS A 60 -2.94 -12.92 11.68
C HIS A 60 -1.52 -13.42 11.36
N GLU A 61 -0.56 -13.24 12.27
CA GLU A 61 0.82 -13.73 12.17
C GLU A 61 1.42 -13.49 10.77
N PRO A 62 1.54 -12.23 10.31
CA PRO A 62 2.11 -11.94 8.99
C PRO A 62 3.62 -12.21 8.96
N ASP A 63 4.12 -12.67 7.82
CA ASP A 63 5.57 -12.80 7.59
C ASP A 63 6.21 -11.42 7.33
N ILE A 64 5.45 -10.51 6.72
CA ILE A 64 5.81 -9.10 6.54
C ILE A 64 4.58 -8.20 6.67
N ILE A 65 4.81 -6.96 7.06
CA ILE A 65 3.81 -5.88 7.01
C ILE A 65 4.25 -4.88 5.94
N VAL A 66 3.32 -4.49 5.07
CA VAL A 66 3.56 -3.47 4.05
C VAL A 66 2.63 -2.29 4.27
N ILE A 67 3.17 -1.08 4.16
CA ILE A 67 2.41 0.16 4.28
C ILE A 67 2.46 0.85 2.92
N THR A 68 1.28 0.95 2.28
CA THR A 68 1.18 1.43 0.90
C THR A 68 0.79 2.91 0.79
N GLY A 69 1.36 3.73 1.67
CA GLY A 69 1.26 5.18 1.66
C GLY A 69 0.14 5.75 2.52
N ASP A 70 0.13 7.07 2.62
CA ASP A 70 -0.82 7.88 3.38
C ASP A 70 -0.96 7.42 4.84
N LEU A 71 0.18 7.12 5.46
CA LEU A 71 0.26 6.81 6.89
C LEU A 71 -0.10 8.04 7.73
N ILE A 72 0.29 9.23 7.25
CA ILE A 72 -0.01 10.53 7.84
C ILE A 72 -1.04 11.30 7.02
N ASP A 73 -1.68 12.30 7.63
CA ASP A 73 -2.50 13.30 6.94
C ASP A 73 -1.71 14.62 6.82
N ALA A 74 -1.42 15.08 5.60
CA ALA A 74 -0.65 16.29 5.36
C ALA A 74 -1.35 17.57 5.85
N GLY A 75 -2.68 17.57 5.92
CA GLY A 75 -3.48 18.74 6.33
C GLY A 75 -3.60 18.87 7.86
N HIS A 76 -3.57 17.75 8.57
CA HIS A 76 -3.72 17.67 10.03
C HIS A 76 -2.72 16.65 10.58
N THR A 77 -1.44 16.88 10.33
CA THR A 77 -0.39 15.91 10.63
C THR A 77 -0.18 15.77 12.14
N ASP A 78 -0.31 14.53 12.63
CA ASP A 78 0.19 14.11 13.94
C ASP A 78 1.08 12.89 13.74
N ILE A 79 2.39 13.13 13.67
CA ILE A 79 3.38 12.07 13.41
C ILE A 79 3.56 11.11 14.58
N GLU A 80 3.16 11.50 15.79
CA GLU A 80 3.28 10.63 16.98
C GLU A 80 2.35 9.42 16.86
N ILE A 81 1.14 9.59 16.31
CA ILE A 81 0.21 8.48 16.04
C ILE A 81 0.85 7.46 15.09
N ALA A 82 1.47 7.95 14.02
CA ALA A 82 2.18 7.10 13.08
C ALA A 82 3.35 6.36 13.75
N PHE A 83 4.17 7.05 14.54
CA PHE A 83 5.29 6.43 15.23
C PHE A 83 4.86 5.44 16.32
N ASP A 84 3.77 5.70 17.03
CA ASP A 84 3.23 4.77 18.02
C ASP A 84 2.72 3.48 17.39
N PHE A 85 2.09 3.58 16.21
CA PHE A 85 1.75 2.41 15.40
C PHE A 85 3.01 1.66 14.93
N ILE A 86 3.98 2.36 14.34
CA ILE A 86 5.21 1.76 13.79
C ILE A 86 6.03 1.03 14.86
N LYS A 87 6.24 1.64 16.03
CA LYS A 87 6.99 1.04 17.16
C LYS A 87 6.44 -0.33 17.55
N GLN A 88 5.14 -0.52 17.43
CA GLN A 88 4.47 -1.78 17.74
C GLN A 88 4.48 -2.74 16.54
N ALA A 89 4.22 -2.25 15.34
CA ALA A 89 4.16 -3.05 14.12
C ALA A 89 5.50 -3.77 13.82
N VAL A 90 6.64 -3.10 14.02
CA VAL A 90 7.99 -3.68 13.82
C VAL A 90 8.32 -4.80 14.84
N GLN A 91 7.55 -4.94 15.91
CA GLN A 91 7.70 -6.06 16.85
C GLN A 91 6.95 -7.32 16.38
N ILE A 92 6.02 -7.17 15.44
CA ILE A 92 5.23 -8.29 14.89
C ILE A 92 5.99 -8.93 13.72
N ALA A 93 6.40 -8.12 12.73
CA ALA A 93 7.07 -8.59 11.53
C ALA A 93 7.90 -7.46 10.90
N PRO A 94 8.83 -7.76 9.96
CA PRO A 94 9.49 -6.74 9.14
C PRO A 94 8.47 -5.82 8.46
N VAL A 95 8.69 -4.50 8.55
CA VAL A 95 7.80 -3.48 7.98
C VAL A 95 8.46 -2.81 6.79
N TYR A 96 7.74 -2.77 5.67
CA TYR A 96 8.12 -2.07 4.44
C TYR A 96 7.14 -0.95 4.17
N PHE A 97 7.65 0.21 3.80
CA PHE A 97 6.84 1.40 3.59
C PHE A 97 7.14 2.02 2.23
N VAL A 98 6.10 2.43 1.52
CA VAL A 98 6.17 3.35 0.39
C VAL A 98 5.31 4.57 0.67
N THR A 99 5.64 5.67 0.03
CA THR A 99 4.94 6.95 0.23
C THR A 99 3.62 7.01 -0.52
N GLY A 100 2.67 7.75 0.03
CA GLY A 100 1.49 8.23 -0.67
C GLY A 100 1.56 9.73 -0.96
N ASN A 101 0.46 10.28 -1.45
CA ASN A 101 0.40 11.71 -1.78
C ASN A 101 0.41 12.61 -0.53
N HIS A 102 -0.02 12.15 0.61
CA HIS A 102 0.07 12.91 1.86
C HIS A 102 1.52 13.05 2.31
N GLU A 103 2.34 12.02 2.23
CA GLU A 103 3.78 12.13 2.48
C GLU A 103 4.44 13.09 1.49
N ALA A 104 4.09 13.05 0.20
CA ALA A 104 4.65 13.94 -0.83
C ALA A 104 4.29 15.43 -0.63
N ASN A 105 3.21 15.69 0.09
CA ASN A 105 2.75 17.04 0.43
C ASN A 105 3.09 17.46 1.87
N PHE A 106 3.82 16.62 2.62
CA PHE A 106 4.27 16.94 3.96
C PHE A 106 5.64 17.62 3.96
N SER A 107 5.70 18.86 4.43
CA SER A 107 6.91 19.69 4.37
C SER A 107 8.11 19.17 5.18
N HIS A 108 7.88 18.27 6.14
CA HIS A 108 8.91 17.67 6.98
C HIS A 108 9.11 16.18 6.69
N TYR A 109 8.82 15.76 5.45
CA TYR A 109 8.90 14.35 5.06
C TYR A 109 10.27 13.72 5.32
N ASP A 110 11.37 14.42 5.04
CA ASP A 110 12.73 13.88 5.29
C ASP A 110 12.97 13.53 6.76
N GLN A 111 12.42 14.32 7.69
CA GLN A 111 12.49 14.03 9.12
C GLN A 111 11.61 12.85 9.51
N PHE A 112 10.42 12.77 8.93
CA PHE A 112 9.50 11.66 9.13
C PHE A 112 10.11 10.36 8.63
N LYS A 113 10.65 10.32 7.40
CA LYS A 113 11.38 9.19 6.84
C LYS A 113 12.51 8.73 7.75
N THR A 114 13.36 9.66 8.18
CA THR A 114 14.47 9.35 9.11
C THR A 114 13.96 8.71 10.41
N GLY A 115 12.82 9.16 10.90
CA GLY A 115 12.18 8.59 12.09
C GLY A 115 11.65 7.18 11.85
N LEU A 116 11.04 6.91 10.69
CA LEU A 116 10.58 5.58 10.29
C LEU A 116 11.75 4.59 10.22
N GLU A 117 12.82 4.98 9.52
CA GLU A 117 14.04 4.17 9.39
C GLU A 117 14.70 3.89 10.75
N ALA A 118 14.79 4.90 11.60
CA ALA A 118 15.30 4.76 12.97
C ALA A 118 14.42 3.84 13.84
N SER A 119 13.15 3.70 13.51
CA SER A 119 12.20 2.80 14.17
C SER A 119 12.25 1.37 13.62
N GLY A 120 13.06 1.09 12.60
CA GLY A 120 13.23 -0.25 12.01
C GLY A 120 12.38 -0.53 10.79
N VAL A 121 11.75 0.49 10.18
CA VAL A 121 11.02 0.36 8.92
C VAL A 121 12.00 0.41 7.74
N THR A 122 11.80 -0.43 6.75
CA THR A 122 12.47 -0.31 5.46
C THR A 122 11.62 0.59 4.55
N VAL A 123 12.09 1.80 4.32
CA VAL A 123 11.45 2.77 3.41
C VAL A 123 11.98 2.51 2.00
N LEU A 124 11.07 2.23 1.06
CA LEU A 124 11.41 1.96 -0.34
C LEU A 124 10.98 3.15 -1.20
N GLU A 125 11.95 3.86 -1.76
CA GLU A 125 11.74 5.01 -2.63
C GLU A 125 12.40 4.80 -3.99
N ASP A 126 11.61 4.27 -4.93
CA ASP A 126 12.10 3.87 -6.26
C ASP A 126 13.24 2.85 -6.15
N GLU A 127 13.07 1.86 -5.30
CA GLU A 127 14.07 0.85 -4.96
C GLU A 127 13.51 -0.57 -5.09
N ALA A 128 14.41 -1.51 -5.39
CA ALA A 128 14.12 -2.93 -5.42
C ALA A 128 15.01 -3.68 -4.42
N ILE A 129 14.42 -4.57 -3.65
CA ILE A 129 15.14 -5.45 -2.72
C ILE A 129 14.74 -6.91 -2.94
N GLN A 130 15.58 -7.82 -2.45
CA GLN A 130 15.27 -9.24 -2.44
C GLN A 130 14.69 -9.65 -1.08
N LEU A 131 13.46 -10.15 -1.07
CA LEU A 131 12.91 -10.85 0.07
C LEU A 131 13.39 -12.31 0.02
N VAL A 132 14.10 -12.73 1.07
CA VAL A 132 14.62 -14.07 1.19
C VAL A 132 13.79 -14.86 2.19
N HIS A 133 13.22 -15.98 1.78
CA HIS A 133 12.52 -16.91 2.65
C HIS A 133 12.93 -18.35 2.33
N ASN A 134 13.42 -19.08 3.34
CA ASN A 134 13.88 -20.48 3.20
C ASN A 134 14.80 -20.73 1.99
N ASN A 135 15.78 -19.84 1.74
CA ASN A 135 16.74 -19.86 0.64
C ASN A 135 16.17 -19.63 -0.78
N GLU A 136 14.91 -19.29 -0.92
CA GLU A 136 14.35 -18.80 -2.17
C GLU A 136 14.08 -17.28 -2.06
N MET A 137 13.97 -16.61 -3.18
CA MET A 137 13.90 -15.15 -3.25
C MET A 137 12.73 -14.69 -4.15
N ILE A 138 12.14 -13.57 -3.78
CA ILE A 138 11.24 -12.77 -4.62
C ILE A 138 11.70 -11.32 -4.60
N THR A 139 11.37 -10.58 -5.65
CA THR A 139 11.72 -9.15 -5.71
C THR A 139 10.59 -8.31 -5.14
N LEU A 140 10.89 -7.48 -4.16
CA LEU A 140 9.99 -6.46 -3.63
C LEU A 140 10.45 -5.09 -4.13
N ILE A 141 9.60 -4.40 -4.88
CA ILE A 141 9.84 -3.05 -5.41
C ILE A 141 8.95 -2.08 -4.65
N GLY A 142 9.48 -0.92 -4.28
CA GLY A 142 8.71 0.20 -3.77
C GLY A 142 8.86 1.41 -4.67
N LEU A 143 7.74 2.02 -5.04
CA LEU A 143 7.71 3.28 -5.77
C LEU A 143 7.36 4.45 -4.84
N SER A 144 8.11 5.54 -4.97
CA SER A 144 7.70 6.83 -4.43
C SER A 144 6.45 7.33 -5.11
N ASP A 145 5.56 7.98 -4.35
CA ASP A 145 4.38 8.59 -4.94
C ASP A 145 4.73 9.62 -6.01
N SER A 146 3.94 9.63 -7.06
CA SER A 146 4.16 10.52 -8.22
C SER A 146 4.14 12.00 -7.86
N ASP A 147 3.45 12.40 -6.80
CA ASP A 147 3.36 13.80 -6.33
C ASP A 147 4.70 14.36 -5.85
N PHE A 148 5.70 13.54 -5.55
CA PHE A 148 7.05 14.02 -5.29
C PHE A 148 7.70 14.67 -6.53
N THR A 149 7.36 14.17 -7.71
CA THR A 149 8.00 14.56 -8.97
C THR A 149 7.08 15.36 -9.87
N ILE A 150 5.82 14.95 -10.02
CA ILE A 150 4.87 15.56 -10.94
C ILE A 150 4.07 16.61 -10.18
N LYS A 151 4.17 17.87 -10.64
CA LYS A 151 3.40 19.00 -10.08
C LYS A 151 2.33 19.51 -11.07
N GLY A 152 2.10 18.79 -12.15
CA GLY A 152 1.22 19.16 -13.26
C GLY A 152 0.21 18.09 -13.62
N ASP A 153 0.23 17.67 -14.87
CA ASP A 153 -0.74 16.70 -15.42
C ASP A 153 -0.37 15.25 -15.07
N MET A 154 -0.77 14.85 -13.88
CA MET A 154 -0.54 13.51 -13.34
C MET A 154 -1.03 12.40 -14.30
N PHE A 155 -2.18 12.57 -14.92
CA PHE A 155 -2.78 11.54 -15.78
C PHE A 155 -1.94 11.22 -17.01
N ASN A 156 -1.29 12.23 -17.58
CA ASN A 156 -0.49 12.05 -18.79
C ASN A 156 0.98 11.75 -18.49
N GLU A 157 1.52 12.28 -17.38
CA GLU A 157 2.95 12.17 -17.07
C GLU A 157 3.30 10.95 -16.23
N ALA A 158 2.44 10.56 -15.26
CA ALA A 158 2.75 9.47 -14.34
C ALA A 158 2.94 8.10 -15.03
N PRO A 159 2.12 7.68 -16.02
CA PRO A 159 2.32 6.38 -16.67
C PRO A 159 3.71 6.23 -17.31
N ALA A 160 4.19 7.26 -18.02
CA ALA A 160 5.48 7.22 -18.68
C ALA A 160 6.65 7.24 -17.68
N MET A 161 6.53 8.05 -16.62
CA MET A 161 7.52 8.10 -15.56
C MET A 161 7.63 6.78 -14.82
N VAL A 162 6.50 6.21 -14.39
CA VAL A 162 6.43 4.94 -13.67
C VAL A 162 6.93 3.78 -14.54
N ASN A 163 6.56 3.75 -15.82
CA ASN A 163 7.10 2.77 -16.75
C ASN A 163 8.63 2.83 -16.82
N THR A 164 9.21 4.03 -16.91
CA THR A 164 10.66 4.21 -16.94
C THR A 164 11.32 3.72 -15.64
N LYS A 165 10.75 4.07 -14.49
CA LYS A 165 11.27 3.62 -13.18
C LYS A 165 11.22 2.10 -13.05
N LEU A 166 10.07 1.48 -13.32
CA LEU A 166 9.90 0.03 -13.18
C LEU A 166 10.83 -0.73 -14.12
N ASN A 167 10.98 -0.30 -15.38
CA ASN A 167 11.91 -0.94 -16.31
C ASN A 167 13.39 -0.85 -15.86
N SER A 168 13.73 0.11 -15.00
CA SER A 168 15.08 0.21 -14.41
C SER A 168 15.25 -0.61 -13.13
N LEU A 169 14.14 -0.99 -12.47
CA LEU A 169 14.15 -1.70 -11.18
C LEU A 169 13.93 -3.21 -11.35
N ILE A 170 13.30 -3.63 -12.45
CA ILE A 170 13.07 -5.05 -12.74
C ILE A 170 14.30 -5.60 -13.49
N ASP A 171 15.25 -6.13 -12.73
CA ASP A 171 16.49 -6.67 -13.27
C ASP A 171 16.36 -8.13 -13.77
N ASP A 172 15.47 -8.92 -13.18
CA ASP A 172 15.24 -10.32 -13.53
C ASP A 172 13.74 -10.59 -13.79
N GLU A 173 13.39 -10.74 -15.05
CA GLU A 173 12.04 -11.10 -15.48
C GLU A 173 11.57 -12.48 -15.00
N ASN A 174 12.49 -13.35 -14.55
CA ASN A 174 12.16 -14.66 -14.02
C ASN A 174 11.81 -14.62 -12.52
N SER A 175 12.23 -13.59 -11.79
CA SER A 175 11.87 -13.41 -10.39
C SER A 175 10.37 -13.09 -10.27
N TYR A 176 9.70 -13.64 -9.25
CA TYR A 176 8.36 -13.18 -8.87
C TYR A 176 8.48 -11.78 -8.27
N THR A 177 7.74 -10.83 -8.82
CA THR A 177 7.87 -9.41 -8.47
C THR A 177 6.63 -8.91 -7.76
N ILE A 178 6.81 -8.39 -6.55
CA ILE A 178 5.79 -7.66 -5.80
C ILE A 178 6.12 -6.17 -5.85
N LEU A 179 5.15 -5.36 -6.25
CA LEU A 179 5.23 -3.91 -6.26
C LEU A 179 4.40 -3.31 -5.14
N LEU A 180 5.01 -2.48 -4.33
CA LEU A 180 4.32 -1.55 -3.43
C LEU A 180 4.21 -0.20 -4.14
N SER A 181 3.00 0.29 -4.30
CA SER A 181 2.72 1.61 -4.87
C SER A 181 1.45 2.16 -4.23
N HIS A 182 1.31 3.47 -4.20
CA HIS A 182 0.10 4.08 -3.66
C HIS A 182 -1.03 4.18 -4.70
N ARG A 183 -0.71 4.18 -6.01
CA ARG A 183 -1.59 4.61 -7.11
C ARG A 183 -2.23 3.45 -7.89
N PRO A 184 -3.47 3.02 -7.57
CA PRO A 184 -4.15 1.94 -8.29
C PRO A 184 -4.55 2.31 -9.73
N GLU A 185 -4.74 3.60 -10.03
CA GLU A 185 -5.08 4.08 -11.37
C GLU A 185 -3.99 3.83 -12.41
N LEU A 186 -2.78 3.50 -11.98
CA LEU A 186 -1.64 3.15 -12.84
C LEU A 186 -1.56 1.65 -13.16
N PHE A 187 -2.60 0.87 -12.86
CA PHE A 187 -2.58 -0.58 -13.00
C PHE A 187 -2.16 -1.05 -14.40
N GLU A 188 -2.67 -0.42 -15.46
CA GLU A 188 -2.29 -0.77 -16.84
C GLU A 188 -0.77 -0.58 -17.09
N THR A 189 -0.16 0.41 -16.44
CA THR A 189 1.30 0.61 -16.52
C THR A 189 2.04 -0.52 -15.82
N TYR A 190 1.58 -0.97 -14.66
CA TYR A 190 2.17 -2.09 -13.93
C TYR A 190 2.07 -3.40 -14.71
N VAL A 191 0.93 -3.62 -15.36
CA VAL A 191 0.72 -4.76 -16.29
C VAL A 191 1.72 -4.71 -17.45
N CYS A 192 1.88 -3.56 -18.10
CA CYS A 192 2.83 -3.38 -19.20
C CYS A 192 4.29 -3.65 -18.78
N CYS A 193 4.65 -3.34 -17.54
CA CYS A 193 5.98 -3.60 -16.98
C CYS A 193 6.17 -5.05 -16.52
N GLY A 194 5.10 -5.87 -16.53
CA GLY A 194 5.17 -7.28 -16.22
C GLY A 194 5.34 -7.61 -14.72
N VAL A 195 4.86 -6.74 -13.83
CA VAL A 195 4.76 -7.01 -12.39
C VAL A 195 3.82 -8.18 -12.12
N ASP A 196 4.09 -9.03 -11.14
CA ASP A 196 3.24 -10.18 -10.82
C ASP A 196 2.14 -9.82 -9.79
N LEU A 197 2.51 -9.09 -8.73
CA LEU A 197 1.57 -8.64 -7.69
C LEU A 197 1.80 -7.17 -7.38
N VAL A 198 0.73 -6.39 -7.32
CA VAL A 198 0.74 -4.98 -6.91
C VAL A 198 -0.10 -4.81 -5.66
N LEU A 199 0.42 -4.11 -4.67
CA LEU A 199 -0.29 -3.71 -3.46
C LEU A 199 -0.42 -2.20 -3.46
N CYS A 200 -1.68 -1.70 -3.50
CA CYS A 200 -2.00 -0.27 -3.65
C CYS A 200 -2.90 0.24 -2.51
N GLY A 201 -2.85 1.56 -2.31
CA GLY A 201 -3.76 2.31 -1.45
C GLY A 201 -4.63 3.29 -2.22
N HIS A 202 -4.75 4.54 -1.70
CA HIS A 202 -5.30 5.73 -2.35
C HIS A 202 -6.80 5.72 -2.65
N ALA A 203 -7.39 4.60 -3.02
CA ALA A 203 -8.79 4.53 -3.42
C ALA A 203 -9.78 4.57 -2.25
N HIS A 204 -9.32 4.35 -1.01
CA HIS A 204 -10.12 4.30 0.22
C HIS A 204 -11.36 3.38 0.12
N GLY A 205 -11.28 2.32 -0.67
CA GLY A 205 -12.44 1.49 -0.98
C GLY A 205 -13.54 2.21 -1.76
N GLY A 206 -13.23 3.39 -2.32
CA GLY A 206 -14.17 4.38 -2.82
C GLY A 206 -14.72 5.26 -1.69
N GLN A 207 -14.34 6.54 -1.65
CA GLN A 207 -14.64 7.52 -0.57
C GLN A 207 -16.12 7.58 -0.18
N PHE A 208 -17.01 7.38 -1.14
CA PHE A 208 -18.43 7.13 -0.92
C PHE A 208 -18.79 5.77 -1.50
N ARG A 209 -19.18 4.85 -0.63
CA ARG A 209 -19.55 3.50 -1.03
C ARG A 209 -21.03 3.23 -0.82
N LEU A 210 -21.69 2.73 -1.85
CA LEU A 210 -23.08 2.30 -1.76
C LEU A 210 -23.17 0.77 -1.73
N PRO A 211 -24.07 0.21 -0.89
CA PRO A 211 -24.34 -1.22 -0.92
C PRO A 211 -24.69 -1.69 -2.34
N PHE A 212 -24.11 -2.80 -2.77
CA PHE A 212 -24.34 -3.44 -4.07
C PHE A 212 -23.81 -2.69 -5.30
N ILE A 213 -23.35 -1.43 -5.17
CA ILE A 213 -22.81 -0.62 -6.29
C ILE A 213 -21.30 -0.53 -6.23
N GLY A 214 -20.71 -0.46 -5.01
CA GLY A 214 -19.28 -0.22 -4.83
C GLY A 214 -18.96 1.24 -4.58
N GLY A 215 -17.72 1.65 -4.87
CA GLY A 215 -17.26 3.02 -4.72
C GLY A 215 -17.90 3.96 -5.72
N LEU A 216 -18.35 5.13 -5.25
CA LEU A 216 -18.90 6.17 -6.13
C LEU A 216 -17.86 7.17 -6.59
N VAL A 217 -16.85 7.44 -5.76
CA VAL A 217 -15.78 8.42 -6.03
C VAL A 217 -14.49 7.87 -5.45
N ALA A 218 -13.41 7.95 -6.21
CA ALA A 218 -12.07 7.75 -5.69
C ALA A 218 -11.13 8.84 -6.21
N PRO A 219 -10.07 9.18 -5.45
CA PRO A 219 -9.08 10.14 -5.90
C PRO A 219 -8.51 9.74 -7.26
N ASN A 220 -8.26 10.70 -8.13
CA ASN A 220 -7.70 10.53 -9.47
C ASN A 220 -8.50 9.60 -10.43
N GLN A 221 -9.62 9.01 -9.98
CA GLN A 221 -10.48 8.16 -10.82
C GLN A 221 -11.88 8.76 -11.06
N GLY A 222 -12.24 9.83 -10.32
CA GLY A 222 -13.53 10.53 -10.45
C GLY A 222 -14.72 9.68 -10.01
N LEU A 223 -15.83 9.79 -10.77
CA LEU A 223 -17.07 9.05 -10.49
C LEU A 223 -17.01 7.63 -11.05
N PHE A 224 -17.48 6.67 -10.25
CA PHE A 224 -17.46 5.24 -10.56
C PHE A 224 -16.04 4.73 -10.87
N PRO A 225 -15.15 4.76 -9.87
CA PRO A 225 -13.76 4.40 -10.05
C PRO A 225 -13.63 2.97 -10.58
N LYS A 226 -12.65 2.75 -11.46
CA LYS A 226 -12.35 1.43 -12.01
C LYS A 226 -11.71 0.52 -10.95
N TYR A 227 -10.92 1.12 -10.07
CA TYR A 227 -10.19 0.41 -9.02
C TYR A 227 -10.54 1.01 -7.67
N ASP A 228 -11.51 0.42 -6.98
CA ASP A 228 -11.97 0.90 -5.66
C ASP A 228 -11.51 0.00 -4.51
N SER A 229 -11.62 -1.31 -4.65
CA SER A 229 -11.19 -2.29 -3.63
C SER A 229 -11.24 -3.71 -4.16
N GLY A 230 -10.45 -4.59 -3.54
CA GLY A 230 -10.45 -6.02 -3.83
C GLY A 230 -9.39 -6.41 -4.85
N LEU A 231 -9.56 -7.58 -5.46
CA LEU A 231 -8.59 -8.15 -6.38
C LEU A 231 -8.94 -7.82 -7.83
N TYR A 232 -7.99 -7.24 -8.52
CA TYR A 232 -8.02 -7.01 -9.98
C TYR A 232 -6.94 -7.86 -10.64
N THR A 233 -7.25 -8.43 -11.80
CA THR A 233 -6.31 -9.29 -12.53
C THR A 233 -6.30 -8.92 -14.00
N ASP A 234 -5.13 -8.76 -14.59
CA ASP A 234 -4.90 -8.61 -16.02
C ASP A 234 -3.65 -9.40 -16.41
N GLY A 235 -3.82 -10.40 -17.28
CA GLY A 235 -2.77 -11.34 -17.64
C GLY A 235 -2.22 -12.07 -16.41
N LYS A 236 -0.91 -11.92 -16.14
CA LYS A 236 -0.25 -12.47 -14.96
C LYS A 236 -0.28 -11.55 -13.74
N THR A 237 -0.61 -10.28 -13.95
CA THR A 237 -0.55 -9.23 -12.92
C THR A 237 -1.83 -9.22 -12.09
N ASN A 238 -1.65 -9.30 -10.79
CA ASN A 238 -2.70 -9.12 -9.80
C ASN A 238 -2.49 -7.80 -9.06
N MET A 239 -3.56 -7.09 -8.71
CA MET A 239 -3.52 -5.90 -7.87
C MET A 239 -4.57 -6.01 -6.76
N VAL A 240 -4.18 -5.66 -5.55
CA VAL A 240 -5.02 -5.54 -4.36
C VAL A 240 -4.97 -4.12 -3.84
#